data_7f8721186675fbcb6f04c655e6a08a9f
#
_entry.id   7f8721186675fbcb6f04c655e6a08a9f
#
_cell.length_a   1.000
_cell.length_b   1.000
_cell.length_c   1.000
_cell.angle_alpha   90.00
_cell.angle_beta   90.00
_cell.angle_gamma   90.00
#
_symmetry.space_group_name_H-M   'P 1'
#
loop_
_entity.id
_entity.type
_entity.pdbx_description
1 polymer ?
#
loop_
_entity_poly.entity_id
_entity_poly.type
_entity_poly.pdbx_seq_one_letter_code
_entity_poly.pdbx_strand_id
1 'polypeptide(L)'
;LRRSEMLGLEWRDYDEESATLRINRTVQYIPGKGIVEDTTKNSSSDRYIQLSSVAVETLKAQKKWQLEQRLYFGSAWKDTGKIFTKQTGEVLHPSTVTSRFHDLVEKSDLPPVHLHSLRHSHATILIGQGLPVSRVSQDMGHSSISTTEKIYTHPLAEQRAKVAQAMDDVF
;
A
#
# COMPACT_ATOMS: atom_id res chain seq x y z
N LEU A 1 0.32 1.85 -1.17
CA LEU A 1 1.04 0.74 -1.82
C LEU A 1 0.30 0.23 -3.06
N ARG A 2 1.06 -0.36 -4.02
CA ARG A 2 0.50 -1.20 -5.09
C ARG A 2 0.31 -2.63 -4.56
N ARG A 3 -0.62 -3.41 -5.12
CA ARG A 3 -0.83 -4.82 -4.73
C ARG A 3 0.47 -5.63 -4.82
N SER A 4 1.23 -5.46 -5.90
CA SER A 4 2.50 -6.16 -6.09
C SER A 4 3.58 -5.77 -5.06
N GLU A 5 3.62 -4.51 -4.63
CA GLU A 5 4.48 -4.02 -3.56
C GLU A 5 4.09 -4.65 -2.22
N MET A 6 2.78 -4.65 -1.90
CA MET A 6 2.27 -5.25 -0.66
C MET A 6 2.66 -6.73 -0.55
N LEU A 7 2.53 -7.49 -1.63
CA LEU A 7 2.93 -8.90 -1.66
C LEU A 7 4.44 -9.12 -1.59
N GLY A 8 5.23 -8.11 -1.96
CA GLY A 8 6.69 -8.12 -1.88
C GLY A 8 7.24 -7.82 -0.49
N LEU A 9 6.43 -7.29 0.44
CA LEU A 9 6.89 -6.89 1.78
C LEU A 9 7.41 -8.07 2.59
N GLU A 10 8.53 -7.85 3.27
CA GLU A 10 9.14 -8.79 4.20
C GLU A 10 9.28 -8.18 5.59
N TRP A 11 9.31 -9.04 6.63
CA TRP A 11 9.50 -8.59 8.01
C TRP A 11 10.81 -7.83 8.24
N ARG A 12 11.86 -8.14 7.50
CA ARG A 12 13.15 -7.44 7.55
C ARG A 12 13.10 -6.00 7.00
N ASP A 13 12.04 -5.64 6.28
CA ASP A 13 11.82 -4.29 5.75
C ASP A 13 11.03 -3.41 6.70
N TYR A 14 10.50 -4.00 7.78
CA TYR A 14 9.73 -3.30 8.80
C TYR A 14 10.59 -3.02 10.03
N ASP A 15 10.78 -1.75 10.32
CA ASP A 15 11.36 -1.28 11.56
C ASP A 15 10.23 -0.89 12.52
N GLU A 16 10.08 -1.70 13.57
CA GLU A 16 9.01 -1.51 14.56
C GLU A 16 9.28 -0.31 15.47
N GLU A 17 10.54 0.00 15.76
CA GLU A 17 10.92 1.09 16.65
C GLU A 17 10.62 2.45 16.01
N SER A 18 11.02 2.64 14.76
CA SER A 18 10.74 3.85 14.00
C SER A 18 9.37 3.87 13.31
N ALA A 19 8.61 2.76 13.38
CA ALA A 19 7.36 2.55 12.66
C ALA A 19 7.49 2.83 11.15
N THR A 20 8.61 2.42 10.54
CA THR A 20 8.89 2.61 9.11
C THR A 20 8.87 1.30 8.34
N LEU A 21 8.47 1.38 7.08
CA LEU A 21 8.42 0.25 6.17
C LEU A 21 9.10 0.60 4.85
N ARG A 22 10.11 -0.19 4.46
CA ARG A 22 10.80 -0.05 3.19
C ARG A 22 10.06 -0.81 2.09
N ILE A 23 9.82 -0.15 0.97
CA ILE A 23 9.21 -0.73 -0.23
C ILE A 23 10.30 -0.87 -1.29
N ASN A 24 10.81 -2.06 -1.51
CA ASN A 24 11.93 -2.32 -2.41
C ASN A 24 11.73 -3.56 -3.29
N ARG A 25 10.57 -4.23 -3.20
CA ARG A 25 10.25 -5.46 -3.95
C ARG A 25 8.81 -5.46 -4.44
N THR A 26 8.60 -6.23 -5.49
CA THR A 26 7.27 -6.53 -6.03
C THR A 26 7.12 -8.02 -6.27
N VAL A 27 5.93 -8.54 -6.06
CA VAL A 27 5.53 -9.91 -6.42
C VAL A 27 4.43 -9.85 -7.46
N GLN A 28 4.65 -10.55 -8.58
CA GLN A 28 3.71 -10.62 -9.70
C GLN A 28 3.53 -12.07 -10.15
N TYR A 29 2.43 -12.34 -10.82
CA TYR A 29 2.23 -13.59 -11.54
C TYR A 29 2.40 -13.34 -13.04
N ILE A 30 3.28 -14.11 -13.66
CA ILE A 30 3.53 -14.05 -15.10
C ILE A 30 3.10 -15.40 -15.69
N PRO A 31 2.15 -15.43 -16.64
CA PRO A 31 1.78 -16.66 -17.32
C PRO A 31 3.01 -17.38 -17.89
N GLY A 32 3.10 -18.68 -17.65
CA GLY A 32 4.24 -19.51 -18.06
C GLY A 32 5.46 -19.46 -17.14
N LYS A 33 5.60 -18.44 -16.28
CA LYS A 33 6.70 -18.33 -15.31
C LYS A 33 6.27 -18.49 -13.85
N GLY A 34 4.96 -18.35 -13.58
CA GLY A 34 4.44 -18.43 -12.22
C GLY A 34 4.60 -17.14 -11.43
N ILE A 35 4.76 -17.28 -10.11
CA ILE A 35 5.01 -16.14 -9.21
C ILE A 35 6.47 -15.72 -9.36
N VAL A 36 6.67 -14.45 -9.74
CA VAL A 36 7.99 -13.83 -9.93
C VAL A 36 8.12 -12.69 -8.92
N GLU A 37 9.23 -12.68 -8.21
CA GLU A 37 9.65 -11.57 -7.38
C GLU A 37 10.69 -10.74 -8.15
N ASP A 38 10.52 -9.43 -8.16
CA ASP A 38 11.47 -8.50 -8.75
C ASP A 38 11.80 -7.40 -7.74
N THR A 39 13.07 -7.06 -7.66
CA THR A 39 13.51 -5.87 -6.93
C THR A 39 13.16 -4.62 -7.74
N THR A 40 12.74 -3.58 -7.05
CA THR A 40 12.41 -2.32 -7.73
C THR A 40 13.64 -1.72 -8.38
N LYS A 41 13.72 -1.79 -9.71
CA LYS A 41 14.88 -1.33 -10.50
C LYS A 41 15.03 0.19 -10.55
N ASN A 42 14.01 0.95 -10.18
CA ASN A 42 14.01 2.40 -10.23
C ASN A 42 14.09 2.99 -8.82
N SER A 43 14.93 4.00 -8.64
CA SER A 43 15.08 4.74 -7.38
C SER A 43 13.78 5.34 -6.84
N SER A 44 12.80 5.64 -7.71
CA SER A 44 11.48 6.13 -7.31
C SER A 44 10.59 5.05 -6.67
N SER A 45 10.94 3.77 -6.83
CA SER A 45 10.17 2.64 -6.29
C SER A 45 10.75 2.11 -4.98
N ASP A 46 12.04 2.32 -4.71
CA ASP A 46 12.68 2.05 -3.42
C ASP A 46 12.47 3.25 -2.51
N ARG A 47 11.61 3.11 -1.53
CA ARG A 47 11.22 4.19 -0.63
C ARG A 47 10.85 3.67 0.75
N TYR A 48 10.97 4.57 1.73
CA TYR A 48 10.46 4.36 3.07
C TYR A 48 9.14 5.09 3.25
N ILE A 49 8.20 4.44 3.92
CA ILE A 49 6.94 5.05 4.34
C ILE A 49 6.84 5.02 5.85
N GLN A 50 6.33 6.10 6.43
CA GLN A 50 5.97 6.18 7.82
C GLN A 50 4.60 5.53 8.01
N LEU A 51 4.48 4.61 8.97
CA LEU A 51 3.24 3.92 9.26
C LEU A 51 2.41 4.69 10.31
N SER A 52 1.10 4.69 10.12
CA SER A 52 0.16 5.13 11.17
C SER A 52 0.08 4.09 12.29
N SER A 53 -0.38 4.51 13.48
CA SER A 53 -0.59 3.60 14.62
C SER A 53 -1.50 2.41 14.26
N VAL A 54 -2.54 2.64 13.48
CA VAL A 54 -3.45 1.58 13.00
C VAL A 54 -2.72 0.57 12.13
N ALA A 55 -1.82 1.02 11.23
CA ALA A 55 -1.03 0.13 10.40
C ALA A 55 -0.03 -0.69 11.23
N VAL A 56 0.60 -0.07 12.24
CA VAL A 56 1.50 -0.77 13.18
C VAL A 56 0.75 -1.87 13.93
N GLU A 57 -0.42 -1.57 14.50
CA GLU A 57 -1.23 -2.57 15.21
C GLU A 57 -1.69 -3.70 14.28
N THR A 58 -2.03 -3.37 13.03
CA THR A 58 -2.37 -4.38 12.01
C THR A 58 -1.19 -5.30 11.72
N LEU A 59 0.04 -4.78 11.62
CA LEU A 59 1.24 -5.58 11.41
C LEU A 59 1.56 -6.46 12.63
N LYS A 60 1.37 -5.96 13.86
CA LYS A 60 1.50 -6.76 15.07
C LYS A 60 0.50 -7.93 15.10
N ALA A 61 -0.74 -7.68 14.77
CA ALA A 61 -1.76 -8.72 14.65
C ALA A 61 -1.40 -9.76 13.59
N GLN A 62 -0.90 -9.31 12.43
CA GLN A 62 -0.43 -10.17 11.36
C GLN A 62 0.76 -11.06 11.80
N LYS A 63 1.73 -10.48 12.53
CA LYS A 63 2.88 -11.22 13.06
C LYS A 63 2.45 -12.30 14.04
N LYS A 64 1.53 -11.96 14.94
CA LYS A 64 0.94 -12.92 15.88
C LYS A 64 0.22 -14.04 15.16
N TRP A 65 -0.65 -13.72 14.19
CA TRP A 65 -1.33 -14.73 13.38
C TRP A 65 -0.35 -15.66 12.66
N GLN A 66 0.72 -15.15 12.06
CA GLN A 66 1.74 -15.99 11.42
C GLN A 66 2.46 -16.93 12.41
N LEU A 67 2.76 -16.45 13.62
CA LEU A 67 3.36 -17.30 14.66
C LEU A 67 2.42 -18.46 15.04
N GLU A 68 1.11 -18.19 15.18
CA GLU A 68 0.09 -19.22 15.44
C GLU A 68 0.02 -20.23 14.29
N GLN A 69 0.04 -19.78 13.04
CA GLN A 69 0.05 -20.67 11.88
C GLN A 69 1.33 -21.50 11.82
N ARG A 70 2.48 -20.90 12.10
CA ARG A 70 3.77 -21.59 12.13
C ARG A 70 3.78 -22.70 13.19
N LEU A 71 3.22 -22.45 14.37
CA LEU A 71 3.07 -23.46 15.42
C LEU A 71 2.12 -24.59 14.98
N TYR A 72 0.99 -24.24 14.33
CA TYR A 72 0.00 -25.21 13.87
C TYR A 72 0.56 -26.13 12.77
N PHE A 73 1.22 -25.57 11.76
CA PHE A 73 1.75 -26.34 10.62
C PHE A 73 3.13 -26.98 10.89
N GLY A 74 3.85 -26.54 11.92
CA GLY A 74 5.16 -27.10 12.30
C GLY A 74 6.13 -27.15 11.12
N SER A 75 6.65 -28.33 10.82
CA SER A 75 7.61 -28.55 9.71
C SER A 75 7.03 -28.34 8.31
N ALA A 76 5.70 -28.31 8.16
CA ALA A 76 5.05 -27.99 6.90
C ALA A 76 4.99 -26.48 6.61
N TRP A 77 5.31 -25.65 7.58
CA TRP A 77 5.41 -24.21 7.39
C TRP A 77 6.58 -23.85 6.46
N LYS A 78 6.31 -23.01 5.46
CA LYS A 78 7.34 -22.48 4.56
C LYS A 78 7.67 -21.04 4.96
N ASP A 79 8.82 -20.85 5.58
CA ASP A 79 9.27 -19.51 5.94
C ASP A 79 9.79 -18.76 4.72
N THR A 80 8.98 -17.84 4.22
CA THR A 80 9.32 -16.97 3.09
C THR A 80 9.76 -15.57 3.53
N GLY A 81 9.76 -15.28 4.83
CA GLY A 81 10.02 -13.94 5.38
C GLY A 81 8.96 -12.89 5.03
N LYS A 82 7.95 -13.22 4.22
CA LYS A 82 6.92 -12.29 3.77
C LYS A 82 5.95 -11.91 4.88
N ILE A 83 5.50 -10.66 4.89
CA ILE A 83 4.48 -10.16 5.81
C ILE A 83 3.11 -10.81 5.52
N PHE A 84 2.75 -10.93 4.24
CA PHE A 84 1.46 -11.48 3.82
C PHE A 84 1.64 -12.83 3.12
N THR A 85 1.20 -13.90 3.76
CA THR A 85 1.37 -15.27 3.31
C THR A 85 0.05 -16.03 3.29
N LYS A 86 0.07 -17.22 2.68
CA LYS A 86 -0.94 -18.25 2.95
C LYS A 86 -0.81 -18.75 4.41
N GLN A 87 -1.77 -19.53 4.87
CA GLN A 87 -1.70 -20.20 6.19
C GLN A 87 -0.48 -21.10 6.33
N THR A 88 0.03 -21.65 5.24
CA THR A 88 1.24 -22.50 5.18
C THR A 88 2.55 -21.71 5.07
N GLY A 89 2.53 -20.37 5.12
CA GLY A 89 3.72 -19.52 4.97
C GLY A 89 4.14 -19.23 3.53
N GLU A 90 3.53 -19.90 2.54
CA GLU A 90 3.82 -19.69 1.12
C GLU A 90 3.38 -18.30 0.65
N VAL A 91 4.00 -17.84 -0.43
CA VAL A 91 3.64 -16.57 -1.10
C VAL A 91 2.20 -16.61 -1.59
N LEU A 92 1.45 -15.54 -1.33
CA LEU A 92 0.09 -15.37 -1.83
C LEU A 92 0.10 -15.14 -3.35
N HIS A 93 -0.81 -15.82 -4.04
CA HIS A 93 -1.04 -15.49 -5.45
C HIS A 93 -1.74 -14.14 -5.57
N PRO A 94 -1.30 -13.25 -6.49
CA PRO A 94 -1.87 -11.90 -6.62
C PRO A 94 -3.39 -11.86 -6.83
N SER A 95 -3.95 -12.85 -7.56
CA SER A 95 -5.41 -12.92 -7.74
C SER A 95 -6.16 -13.20 -6.44
N THR A 96 -5.57 -13.96 -5.51
CA THR A 96 -6.19 -14.28 -4.21
C THR A 96 -6.49 -13.00 -3.42
N VAL A 97 -5.58 -12.02 -3.45
CA VAL A 97 -5.80 -10.72 -2.79
C VAL A 97 -6.95 -9.97 -3.43
N THR A 98 -6.98 -9.95 -4.77
CA THR A 98 -8.05 -9.26 -5.51
C THR A 98 -9.40 -9.91 -5.27
N SER A 99 -9.50 -11.24 -5.33
CA SER A 99 -10.75 -11.97 -5.08
C SER A 99 -11.24 -11.76 -3.64
N ARG A 100 -10.36 -11.90 -2.64
CA ARG A 100 -10.75 -11.66 -1.23
C ARG A 100 -11.20 -10.23 -0.97
N PHE A 101 -10.58 -9.26 -1.63
CA PHE A 101 -11.01 -7.87 -1.54
C PHE A 101 -12.40 -7.67 -2.18
N HIS A 102 -12.64 -8.27 -3.33
CA HIS A 102 -13.95 -8.24 -4.00
C HIS A 102 -15.03 -8.87 -3.11
N ASP A 103 -14.77 -10.07 -2.56
CA ASP A 103 -15.71 -10.75 -1.65
C ASP A 103 -16.01 -9.91 -0.39
N LEU A 104 -15.01 -9.15 0.11
CA LEU A 104 -15.19 -8.25 1.25
C LEU A 104 -16.10 -7.07 0.88
N VAL A 105 -15.88 -6.45 -0.29
CA VAL A 105 -16.70 -5.32 -0.78
C VAL A 105 -18.13 -5.78 -1.04
N GLU A 106 -18.34 -6.94 -1.67
CA GLU A 106 -19.69 -7.49 -1.93
C GLU A 106 -20.49 -7.77 -0.65
N LYS A 107 -19.79 -8.12 0.45
CA LYS A 107 -20.41 -8.39 1.76
C LYS A 107 -20.56 -7.14 2.62
N SER A 108 -20.15 -5.99 2.13
CA SER A 108 -20.23 -4.71 2.82
C SER A 108 -21.27 -3.80 2.17
N ASP A 109 -21.72 -2.77 2.88
CA ASP A 109 -22.61 -1.73 2.34
C ASP A 109 -21.84 -0.66 1.55
N LEU A 110 -20.59 -0.94 1.16
CA LEU A 110 -19.76 -0.02 0.40
C LEU A 110 -20.15 -0.04 -1.09
N PRO A 111 -20.03 1.10 -1.79
CA PRO A 111 -20.18 1.11 -3.23
C PRO A 111 -19.11 0.21 -3.87
N PRO A 112 -19.37 -0.29 -5.11
CA PRO A 112 -18.39 -1.11 -5.82
C PRO A 112 -17.07 -0.36 -6.00
N VAL A 113 -16.01 -0.87 -5.36
CA VAL A 113 -14.67 -0.31 -5.41
C VAL A 113 -13.66 -1.39 -5.76
N HIS A 114 -12.59 -1.02 -6.45
CA HIS A 114 -11.48 -1.91 -6.76
C HIS A 114 -10.31 -1.69 -5.80
N LEU A 115 -9.49 -2.72 -5.58
CA LEU A 115 -8.34 -2.62 -4.71
C LEU A 115 -7.40 -1.44 -5.06
N HIS A 116 -7.24 -1.14 -6.35
CA HIS A 116 -6.44 0.00 -6.82
C HIS A 116 -7.07 1.35 -6.45
N SER A 117 -8.38 1.43 -6.35
CA SER A 117 -9.10 2.66 -5.96
C SER A 117 -8.77 3.10 -4.53
N LEU A 118 -8.45 2.15 -3.62
CA LEU A 118 -8.00 2.50 -2.26
C LEU A 118 -6.74 3.36 -2.26
N ARG A 119 -5.85 3.11 -3.20
CA ARG A 119 -4.65 3.92 -3.39
C ARG A 119 -5.00 5.34 -3.86
N HIS A 120 -5.95 5.47 -4.76
CA HIS A 120 -6.46 6.77 -5.20
C HIS A 120 -7.15 7.52 -4.05
N SER A 121 -8.04 6.83 -3.31
CA SER A 121 -8.71 7.41 -2.14
C SER A 121 -7.72 7.93 -1.10
N HIS A 122 -6.68 7.14 -0.80
CA HIS A 122 -5.61 7.55 0.12
C HIS A 122 -4.95 8.85 -0.33
N ALA A 123 -4.56 8.96 -1.59
CA ALA A 123 -3.93 10.18 -2.10
C ALA A 123 -4.91 11.38 -2.11
N THR A 124 -6.18 11.16 -2.48
CA THR A 124 -7.22 12.19 -2.44
C THR A 124 -7.41 12.75 -1.02
N ILE A 125 -7.46 11.87 -0.02
CA ILE A 125 -7.61 12.27 1.38
C ILE A 125 -6.40 13.12 1.82
N LEU A 126 -5.18 12.68 1.54
CA LEU A 126 -3.98 13.42 1.93
C LEU A 126 -3.90 14.80 1.27
N ILE A 127 -4.20 14.88 -0.02
CA ILE A 127 -4.25 16.16 -0.75
C ILE A 127 -5.37 17.05 -0.21
N GLY A 128 -6.55 16.48 0.07
CA GLY A 128 -7.67 17.21 0.68
C GLY A 128 -7.34 17.76 2.07
N GLN A 129 -6.47 17.10 2.83
CA GLN A 129 -5.93 17.58 4.10
C GLN A 129 -4.82 18.64 3.96
N GLY A 130 -4.48 19.03 2.74
CA GLY A 130 -3.51 20.09 2.47
C GLY A 130 -2.08 19.63 2.29
N LEU A 131 -1.81 18.30 2.22
CA LEU A 131 -0.45 17.85 1.96
C LEU A 131 -0.04 18.19 0.51
N PRO A 132 1.21 18.63 0.29
CA PRO A 132 1.71 18.93 -1.05
C PRO A 132 1.63 17.72 -1.98
N VAL A 133 1.13 17.92 -3.21
CA VAL A 133 1.00 16.85 -4.22
C VAL A 133 2.32 16.15 -4.49
N SER A 134 3.43 16.89 -4.47
CA SER A 134 4.79 16.34 -4.63
C SER A 134 5.13 15.33 -3.53
N ARG A 135 4.79 15.63 -2.28
CA ARG A 135 5.01 14.73 -1.15
C ARG A 135 4.16 13.46 -1.27
N VAL A 136 2.85 13.64 -1.54
CA VAL A 136 1.94 12.50 -1.76
C VAL A 136 2.42 11.63 -2.93
N SER A 137 2.88 12.24 -4.03
CA SER A 137 3.44 11.52 -5.18
C SER A 137 4.66 10.68 -4.82
N GLN A 138 5.57 11.21 -3.99
CA GLN A 138 6.74 10.48 -3.48
C GLN A 138 6.33 9.28 -2.62
N ASP A 139 5.45 9.48 -1.64
CA ASP A 139 4.96 8.41 -0.76
C ASP A 139 4.22 7.31 -1.54
N MET A 140 3.53 7.71 -2.61
CA MET A 140 2.90 6.79 -3.54
C MET A 140 3.91 6.06 -4.45
N GLY A 141 5.13 6.55 -4.62
CA GLY A 141 6.11 6.02 -5.56
C GLY A 141 5.66 6.18 -7.01
N HIS A 142 5.16 7.36 -7.37
CA HIS A 142 4.93 7.73 -8.75
C HIS A 142 6.23 8.23 -9.36
N SER A 143 6.57 7.72 -10.55
CA SER A 143 7.76 8.14 -11.29
C SER A 143 7.64 9.56 -11.86
N SER A 144 6.43 10.10 -11.93
CA SER A 144 6.15 11.46 -12.39
C SER A 144 5.06 12.12 -11.54
N ILE A 145 5.30 13.34 -11.11
CA ILE A 145 4.33 14.18 -10.40
C ILE A 145 3.09 14.42 -11.27
N SER A 146 3.27 14.54 -12.60
CA SER A 146 2.18 14.76 -13.54
C SER A 146 1.12 13.65 -13.52
N THR A 147 1.50 12.43 -13.13
CA THR A 147 0.54 11.34 -12.94
C THR A 147 -0.39 11.62 -11.76
N THR A 148 0.13 12.18 -10.68
CA THR A 148 -0.65 12.57 -9.50
C THR A 148 -1.51 13.79 -9.80
N GLU A 149 -0.95 14.81 -10.44
CA GLU A 149 -1.67 16.05 -10.79
C GLU A 149 -2.88 15.80 -11.69
N LYS A 150 -2.74 14.96 -12.73
CA LYS A 150 -3.85 14.62 -13.64
C LYS A 150 -5.02 13.91 -12.93
N ILE A 151 -4.71 13.09 -11.94
CA ILE A 151 -5.71 12.31 -11.21
C ILE A 151 -6.43 13.19 -10.17
N TYR A 152 -5.75 14.23 -9.65
CA TYR A 152 -6.21 15.02 -8.52
C TYR A 152 -6.51 16.49 -8.86
N THR A 153 -6.88 16.77 -10.11
CA THR A 153 -7.23 18.13 -10.59
C THR A 153 -8.35 18.78 -9.76
N HIS A 154 -9.34 18.01 -9.29
CA HIS A 154 -10.48 18.50 -8.51
C HIS A 154 -10.08 19.02 -7.11
N PRO A 155 -9.38 18.24 -6.26
CA PRO A 155 -8.88 18.73 -4.97
C PRO A 155 -7.95 19.95 -5.09
N LEU A 156 -7.17 20.03 -6.18
CA LEU A 156 -6.30 21.18 -6.45
C LEU A 156 -7.10 22.46 -6.79
N ALA A 157 -8.25 22.33 -7.45
CA ALA A 157 -9.14 23.46 -7.73
C ALA A 157 -9.73 24.05 -6.43
N GLU A 158 -10.15 23.20 -5.49
CA GLU A 158 -10.64 23.64 -4.18
C GLU A 158 -9.55 24.34 -3.36
N GLN A 159 -8.30 23.82 -3.41
CA GLN A 159 -7.17 24.46 -2.73
C GLN A 159 -6.85 25.84 -3.33
N ARG A 160 -6.92 25.99 -4.66
CA ARG A 160 -6.73 27.29 -5.33
C ARG A 160 -7.81 28.31 -4.91
N ALA A 161 -9.07 27.87 -4.78
CA ALA A 161 -10.14 28.73 -4.30
C ALA A 161 -9.88 29.20 -2.85
N LYS A 162 -9.40 28.30 -1.96
CA LYS A 162 -9.01 28.67 -0.59
C LYS A 162 -7.84 29.66 -0.55
N VAL A 163 -6.85 29.52 -1.45
CA VAL A 163 -5.74 30.48 -1.56
C VAL A 163 -6.26 31.86 -1.99
N ALA A 164 -7.15 31.91 -2.99
CA ALA A 164 -7.75 33.18 -3.42
C ALA A 164 -8.53 33.83 -2.26
N GLN A 165 -9.35 33.08 -1.56
CA GLN A 165 -10.09 33.57 -0.39
C GLN A 165 -9.15 34.10 0.71
N ALA A 166 -8.08 33.36 1.03
CA ALA A 166 -7.09 33.81 2.03
C ALA A 166 -6.36 35.08 1.62
N MET A 167 -6.19 35.34 0.32
CA MET A 167 -5.64 36.62 -0.18
C MET A 167 -6.63 37.75 -0.04
N ASP A 168 -7.92 37.50 -0.31
CA ASP A 168 -9.00 38.49 -0.14
C ASP A 168 -9.18 38.86 1.35
N ASP A 169 -8.91 37.93 2.28
CA ASP A 169 -9.01 38.17 3.73
C ASP A 169 -7.84 39.02 4.29
N VAL A 170 -6.76 39.20 3.51
CA VAL A 170 -5.57 39.96 3.91
C VAL A 170 -5.61 41.41 3.42
N PHE A 171 -6.39 41.70 2.37
CA PHE A 171 -6.52 43.02 1.74
C PHE A 171 -7.92 43.58 1.88
#